data_633baebbb1bb18a75518f7537ed32502
#
_entry.id   633baebbb1bb18a75518f7537ed32502
#
_cell.length_a   1.000
_cell.length_b   1.000
_cell.length_c   1.000
_cell.angle_alpha   90.00
_cell.angle_beta   90.00
_cell.angle_gamma   90.00
#
_symmetry.space_group_name_H-M   'P 1'
#
loop_
_entity.id
_entity.type
_entity.pdbx_description
1 polymer ?
#
loop_
_entity_poly.entity_id
_entity_poly.type
_entity_poly.pdbx_seq_one_letter_code
_entity_poly.pdbx_strand_id
1 'polypeptide(L)'
;KSIIKLMVVFVCVVSLVACGRKDTTVSANKDGVLYEAGVGVSFYYPSDFELSEGNPNDGVTRFTKENQILFYKVEENEYDNDTDQLSELYKGELEASGVSSLKVKRPALESGLKCYEYKGSYVKTGLKFIHLVYFDDKNTYVYGYEANRKDFRKNLKKMIVYLESFTKSSGL
;
A
#
# COMPACT_ATOMS: atom_id res chain seq x y z
N LYS A 1 49.12 48.54 38.81
CA LYS A 1 49.56 47.73 37.65
C LYS A 1 48.50 46.66 37.44
N SER A 2 47.53 46.96 36.58
CA SER A 2 46.45 46.04 36.24
C SER A 2 46.86 45.18 35.05
N ILE A 3 46.80 43.90 35.25
CA ILE A 3 46.97 42.89 34.18
C ILE A 3 45.59 42.56 33.63
N ILE A 4 45.30 43.07 32.46
CA ILE A 4 44.08 42.74 31.71
C ILE A 4 44.29 41.34 31.15
N LYS A 5 43.58 40.35 31.69
CA LYS A 5 43.48 39.03 31.12
C LYS A 5 42.54 39.07 29.90
N LEU A 6 43.12 39.00 28.71
CA LEU A 6 42.42 38.84 27.47
C LEU A 6 41.87 37.41 27.40
N MET A 7 40.57 37.24 27.65
CA MET A 7 39.89 35.99 27.54
C MET A 7 39.43 35.84 26.10
N VAL A 8 40.21 35.05 25.32
CA VAL A 8 39.83 34.69 23.97
C VAL A 8 38.73 33.60 24.06
N VAL A 9 37.50 34.05 23.85
CA VAL A 9 36.37 33.12 23.72
C VAL A 9 36.46 32.50 22.34
N PHE A 10 36.90 31.27 22.28
CA PHE A 10 36.90 30.45 21.08
C PHE A 10 35.47 29.93 20.86
N VAL A 11 34.66 30.68 20.07
CA VAL A 11 33.33 30.22 19.64
C VAL A 11 33.55 29.14 18.60
N CYS A 12 33.49 27.89 19.02
CA CYS A 12 33.35 26.75 18.11
C CYS A 12 31.96 26.81 17.49
N VAL A 13 31.87 27.40 16.30
CA VAL A 13 30.70 27.25 15.43
C VAL A 13 30.72 25.80 14.92
N VAL A 14 30.04 24.92 15.63
CA VAL A 14 29.72 23.59 15.15
C VAL A 14 28.67 23.77 14.05
N SER A 15 29.14 23.84 12.81
CA SER A 15 28.28 23.75 11.63
C SER A 15 27.68 22.34 11.62
N LEU A 16 26.50 22.18 12.19
CA LEU A 16 25.64 21.04 11.95
C LEU A 16 25.26 21.07 10.47
N VAL A 17 26.10 20.44 9.65
CA VAL A 17 25.67 20.00 8.32
C VAL A 17 24.61 18.94 8.56
N ALA A 18 23.37 19.40 8.76
CA ALA A 18 22.21 18.55 8.61
C ALA A 18 22.23 18.09 7.15
N CYS A 19 22.78 16.90 6.89
CA CYS A 19 22.47 16.14 5.70
C CYS A 19 20.95 15.93 5.71
N GLY A 20 20.24 16.90 5.19
CA GLY A 20 18.83 16.80 4.90
C GLY A 20 18.65 15.69 3.88
N ARG A 21 18.43 14.46 4.38
CA ARG A 21 17.71 13.48 3.60
C ARG A 21 16.44 14.20 3.19
N LYS A 22 16.32 14.56 1.92
CA LYS A 22 15.03 14.88 1.33
C LYS A 22 14.21 13.61 1.47
N ASP A 23 13.45 13.50 2.54
CA ASP A 23 12.31 12.62 2.58
C ASP A 23 11.36 13.17 1.52
N THR A 24 11.52 12.66 0.31
CA THR A 24 10.56 12.86 -0.77
C THR A 24 9.31 12.11 -0.32
N THR A 25 8.44 12.84 0.37
CA THR A 25 7.15 12.31 0.80
C THR A 25 6.36 12.03 -0.47
N VAL A 26 6.21 10.77 -0.82
CA VAL A 26 5.41 10.34 -1.96
C VAL A 26 3.96 10.74 -1.68
N SER A 27 3.34 11.40 -2.65
CA SER A 27 1.93 11.75 -2.59
C SER A 27 1.22 11.09 -3.77
N ALA A 28 0.27 10.19 -3.50
CA ALA A 28 -0.39 9.39 -4.54
C ALA A 28 -1.01 10.26 -5.64
N ASN A 29 -1.68 11.35 -5.27
CA ASN A 29 -2.35 12.24 -6.21
C ASN A 29 -1.40 13.15 -7.03
N LYS A 30 -0.15 13.34 -6.59
CA LYS A 30 0.84 14.15 -7.32
C LYS A 30 1.76 13.30 -8.18
N ASP A 31 2.11 12.11 -7.68
CA ASP A 31 3.15 11.26 -8.26
C ASP A 31 2.56 10.04 -8.99
N GLY A 32 1.24 9.88 -8.95
CA GLY A 32 0.53 8.74 -9.52
C GLY A 32 -0.43 9.10 -10.64
N VAL A 33 -0.99 8.05 -11.23
CA VAL A 33 -2.07 8.12 -12.23
C VAL A 33 -3.35 7.66 -11.59
N LEU A 34 -4.42 8.43 -11.75
CA LEU A 34 -5.75 8.06 -11.29
C LEU A 34 -6.32 6.93 -12.16
N TYR A 35 -6.83 5.90 -11.52
CA TYR A 35 -7.59 4.84 -12.16
C TYR A 35 -9.02 4.81 -11.62
N GLU A 36 -10.00 4.85 -12.52
CA GLU A 36 -11.41 4.72 -12.21
C GLU A 36 -11.88 3.32 -12.62
N ALA A 37 -12.11 2.47 -11.63
CA ALA A 37 -12.43 1.05 -11.85
C ALA A 37 -13.93 0.81 -12.12
N GLY A 38 -14.73 1.86 -12.24
CA GLY A 38 -16.20 1.76 -12.29
C GLY A 38 -16.80 1.50 -10.90
N VAL A 39 -18.12 1.35 -10.85
CA VAL A 39 -18.91 1.13 -9.61
C VAL A 39 -18.52 2.04 -8.44
N GLY A 40 -18.06 3.26 -8.75
CA GLY A 40 -17.66 4.26 -7.75
C GLY A 40 -16.33 3.99 -7.07
N VAL A 41 -15.51 3.08 -7.58
CA VAL A 41 -14.16 2.80 -7.09
C VAL A 41 -13.13 3.59 -7.86
N SER A 42 -12.21 4.24 -7.16
CA SER A 42 -11.03 4.86 -7.74
C SER A 42 -9.82 4.75 -6.81
N PHE A 43 -8.64 4.78 -7.40
CA PHE A 43 -7.37 4.76 -6.69
C PHE A 43 -6.27 5.33 -7.60
N TYR A 44 -5.14 5.69 -6.99
CA TYR A 44 -3.94 6.06 -7.73
C TYR A 44 -2.97 4.87 -7.79
N TYR A 45 -2.24 4.77 -8.91
CA TYR A 45 -1.11 3.86 -9.05
C TYR A 45 0.14 4.64 -9.49
N PRO A 46 1.37 4.14 -9.21
CA PRO A 46 2.59 4.85 -9.61
C PRO A 46 2.67 5.03 -11.12
N SER A 47 3.04 6.22 -11.58
CA SER A 47 3.16 6.55 -13.01
C SER A 47 4.23 5.75 -13.77
N ASP A 48 5.10 5.07 -13.04
CA ASP A 48 6.14 4.18 -13.57
C ASP A 48 5.72 2.70 -13.65
N PHE A 49 4.43 2.42 -13.39
CA PHE A 49 3.80 1.12 -13.63
C PHE A 49 2.94 1.19 -14.89
N GLU A 50 2.94 0.13 -15.67
CA GLU A 50 2.15 0.02 -16.90
C GLU A 50 0.92 -0.85 -16.67
N LEU A 51 -0.23 -0.41 -17.20
CA LEU A 51 -1.43 -1.23 -17.22
C LEU A 51 -1.15 -2.46 -18.10
N SER A 52 -1.22 -3.63 -17.49
CA SER A 52 -1.04 -4.89 -18.20
C SER A 52 -2.38 -5.34 -18.80
N GLU A 53 -2.36 -5.64 -20.09
CA GLU A 53 -3.44 -6.37 -20.73
C GLU A 53 -3.43 -7.82 -20.20
N GLY A 54 -4.00 -8.03 -19.00
CA GLY A 54 -4.14 -9.33 -18.39
C GLY A 54 -5.14 -10.22 -19.12
N ASN A 55 -5.40 -11.39 -18.58
CA ASN A 55 -6.51 -12.22 -19.08
C ASN A 55 -7.83 -11.51 -18.78
N PRO A 56 -8.59 -11.07 -19.81
CA PRO A 56 -9.84 -10.32 -19.60
C PRO A 56 -10.93 -11.12 -18.87
N ASN A 57 -10.72 -12.42 -18.72
CA ASN A 57 -11.68 -13.36 -18.12
C ASN A 57 -11.46 -13.60 -16.62
N ASP A 58 -10.37 -13.09 -16.03
CA ASP A 58 -10.08 -13.30 -14.60
C ASP A 58 -10.57 -12.19 -13.68
N GLY A 59 -11.16 -11.12 -14.23
CA GLY A 59 -11.68 -9.98 -13.47
C GLY A 59 -10.61 -9.18 -12.70
N VAL A 60 -9.33 -9.38 -13.02
CA VAL A 60 -8.22 -8.73 -12.32
C VAL A 60 -7.55 -7.70 -13.22
N THR A 61 -7.57 -6.44 -12.79
CA THR A 61 -6.77 -5.36 -13.41
C THR A 61 -5.37 -5.36 -12.81
N ARG A 62 -4.35 -5.38 -13.65
CA ARG A 62 -2.94 -5.43 -13.23
C ARG A 62 -2.16 -4.23 -13.76
N PHE A 63 -1.30 -3.71 -12.92
CA PHE A 63 -0.29 -2.70 -13.26
C PHE A 63 1.07 -3.31 -12.90
N THR A 64 2.00 -3.32 -13.84
CA THR A 64 3.26 -4.03 -13.69
C THR A 64 4.46 -3.12 -13.86
N LYS A 65 5.51 -3.40 -13.13
CA LYS A 65 6.84 -2.82 -13.32
C LYS A 65 7.89 -3.85 -12.97
N GLU A 66 8.65 -4.32 -13.97
CA GLU A 66 9.62 -5.39 -13.77
C GLU A 66 8.98 -6.64 -13.10
N ASN A 67 9.41 -6.99 -11.89
CA ASN A 67 8.89 -8.12 -11.10
C ASN A 67 7.91 -7.68 -10.00
N GLN A 68 7.29 -6.53 -10.18
CA GLN A 68 6.34 -5.94 -9.24
C GLN A 68 4.95 -5.88 -9.87
N ILE A 69 3.94 -6.19 -9.11
CA ILE A 69 2.55 -6.21 -9.54
C ILE A 69 1.73 -5.41 -8.53
N LEU A 70 1.03 -4.38 -9.01
CA LEU A 70 -0.15 -3.85 -8.37
C LEU A 70 -1.35 -4.45 -9.06
N PHE A 71 -2.39 -4.81 -8.32
CA PHE A 71 -3.60 -5.34 -8.92
C PHE A 71 -4.84 -4.86 -8.17
N TYR A 72 -5.92 -4.77 -8.91
CA TYR A 72 -7.25 -4.54 -8.38
C TYR A 72 -8.18 -5.66 -8.86
N LYS A 73 -9.00 -6.17 -7.95
CA LYS A 73 -10.09 -7.09 -8.28
C LYS A 73 -11.32 -6.76 -7.45
N VAL A 74 -12.47 -7.14 -7.99
CA VAL A 74 -13.74 -7.15 -7.27
C VAL A 74 -14.40 -8.51 -7.47
N GLU A 75 -14.93 -9.06 -6.39
CA GLU A 75 -15.61 -10.35 -6.38
C GLU A 75 -16.94 -10.20 -5.65
N GLU A 76 -18.00 -10.82 -6.16
CA GLU A 76 -19.28 -10.86 -5.46
C GLU A 76 -19.16 -11.74 -4.22
N ASN A 77 -19.77 -11.31 -3.12
CA ASN A 77 -19.82 -12.10 -1.90
C ASN A 77 -20.83 -13.25 -2.12
N GLU A 78 -20.39 -14.47 -1.90
CA GLU A 78 -21.24 -15.65 -2.06
C GLU A 78 -22.34 -15.74 -0.99
N TYR A 79 -22.15 -15.07 0.14
CA TYR A 79 -23.02 -15.14 1.31
C TYR A 79 -23.30 -13.75 1.87
N ASP A 80 -24.46 -13.60 2.48
CA ASP A 80 -24.84 -12.40 3.24
C ASP A 80 -24.15 -12.45 4.63
N ASN A 81 -22.85 -12.21 4.63
CA ASN A 81 -22.01 -12.22 5.80
C ASN A 81 -21.65 -10.79 6.24
N ASP A 82 -21.44 -10.61 7.53
CA ASP A 82 -20.86 -9.36 8.01
C ASP A 82 -19.37 -9.24 7.65
N THR A 83 -18.83 -8.02 7.78
CA THR A 83 -17.43 -7.73 7.37
C THR A 83 -16.40 -8.52 8.16
N ASP A 84 -16.67 -8.92 9.40
CA ASP A 84 -15.74 -9.72 10.19
C ASP A 84 -15.72 -11.16 9.69
N GLN A 85 -16.88 -11.73 9.35
CA GLN A 85 -16.98 -13.05 8.73
C GLN A 85 -16.31 -13.09 7.35
N LEU A 86 -16.54 -12.08 6.50
CA LEU A 86 -15.88 -11.94 5.20
C LEU A 86 -14.36 -11.82 5.36
N SER A 87 -13.89 -11.10 6.37
CA SER A 87 -12.47 -10.98 6.68
C SER A 87 -11.84 -12.32 7.07
N GLU A 88 -12.52 -13.14 7.88
CA GLU A 88 -12.03 -14.48 8.24
C GLU A 88 -12.07 -15.46 7.05
N LEU A 89 -13.08 -15.37 6.17
CA LEU A 89 -13.12 -16.13 4.93
C LEU A 89 -11.93 -15.79 4.02
N TYR A 90 -11.69 -14.51 3.76
CA TYR A 90 -10.56 -14.07 2.95
C TYR A 90 -9.20 -14.51 3.52
N LYS A 91 -9.05 -14.43 4.84
CA LYS A 91 -7.88 -14.95 5.55
C LYS A 91 -7.71 -16.46 5.33
N GLY A 92 -8.79 -17.23 5.46
CA GLY A 92 -8.78 -18.68 5.20
C GLY A 92 -8.37 -19.04 3.77
N GLU A 93 -8.82 -18.27 2.77
CA GLU A 93 -8.42 -18.44 1.37
C GLU A 93 -6.91 -18.18 1.18
N LEU A 94 -6.37 -17.13 1.79
CA LEU A 94 -4.93 -16.86 1.74
C LEU A 94 -4.12 -18.00 2.39
N GLU A 95 -4.56 -18.50 3.53
CA GLU A 95 -3.92 -19.63 4.21
C GLU A 95 -3.99 -20.91 3.35
N ALA A 96 -5.14 -21.20 2.75
CA ALA A 96 -5.32 -22.34 1.82
C ALA A 96 -4.47 -22.20 0.56
N SER A 97 -4.18 -20.97 0.12
CA SER A 97 -3.26 -20.69 -1.00
C SER A 97 -1.78 -20.85 -0.64
N GLY A 98 -1.47 -21.30 0.57
CA GLY A 98 -0.09 -21.53 1.03
C GLY A 98 0.63 -20.25 1.44
N VAL A 99 -0.09 -19.32 2.05
CA VAL A 99 0.52 -18.10 2.63
C VAL A 99 1.13 -18.42 3.99
N SER A 100 2.31 -17.89 4.23
CA SER A 100 3.00 -17.91 5.53
C SER A 100 3.16 -16.51 6.11
N SER A 101 3.33 -16.46 7.43
CA SER A 101 3.55 -15.19 8.17
C SER A 101 2.46 -14.16 7.92
N LEU A 102 1.22 -14.61 7.77
CA LEU A 102 0.06 -13.75 7.55
C LEU A 102 -0.18 -12.84 8.76
N LYS A 103 -0.32 -11.55 8.48
CA LYS A 103 -0.66 -10.51 9.46
C LYS A 103 -1.87 -9.76 8.94
N VAL A 104 -2.84 -9.54 9.82
CA VAL A 104 -4.06 -8.79 9.51
C VAL A 104 -4.11 -7.55 10.40
N LYS A 105 -4.46 -6.40 9.81
CA LYS A 105 -4.66 -5.12 10.50
C LYS A 105 -5.91 -4.45 9.97
N ARG A 106 -6.38 -3.45 10.69
CA ARG A 106 -7.49 -2.55 10.29
C ARG A 106 -6.97 -1.11 10.23
N PRO A 107 -6.37 -0.69 9.11
CA PRO A 107 -5.91 0.69 8.96
C PRO A 107 -7.12 1.64 8.88
N ALA A 108 -6.94 2.85 9.41
CA ALA A 108 -7.86 3.95 9.16
C ALA A 108 -7.37 4.70 7.92
N LEU A 109 -8.13 4.66 6.82
CA LEU A 109 -7.82 5.42 5.62
C LEU A 109 -8.24 6.88 5.75
N GLU A 110 -7.55 7.79 5.08
CA GLU A 110 -7.94 9.20 5.01
C GLU A 110 -9.34 9.39 4.42
N SER A 111 -9.76 8.48 3.52
CA SER A 111 -11.12 8.45 2.96
C SER A 111 -12.21 8.10 3.97
N GLY A 112 -11.85 7.64 5.17
CA GLY A 112 -12.78 7.16 6.18
C GLY A 112 -13.26 5.72 5.95
N LEU A 113 -12.85 5.06 4.86
CA LEU A 113 -13.19 3.66 4.60
C LEU A 113 -12.55 2.74 5.63
N LYS A 114 -13.33 1.77 6.11
CA LYS A 114 -12.86 0.71 7.01
C LYS A 114 -12.38 -0.47 6.19
N CYS A 115 -11.07 -0.58 6.05
CA CYS A 115 -10.46 -1.67 5.30
C CYS A 115 -9.73 -2.65 6.22
N TYR A 116 -9.37 -3.80 5.65
CA TYR A 116 -8.45 -4.76 6.24
C TYR A 116 -7.16 -4.79 5.43
N GLU A 117 -6.02 -4.79 6.11
CA GLU A 117 -4.69 -4.98 5.51
C GLU A 117 -4.21 -6.39 5.79
N TYR A 118 -3.99 -7.17 4.74
CA TYR A 118 -3.40 -8.50 4.82
C TYR A 118 -1.98 -8.44 4.28
N LYS A 119 -1.02 -8.95 5.03
CA LYS A 119 0.40 -8.97 4.64
C LYS A 119 1.03 -10.31 4.93
N GLY A 120 1.69 -10.89 3.95
CA GLY A 120 2.28 -12.22 4.06
C GLY A 120 3.28 -12.55 2.99
N SER A 121 3.53 -13.85 2.83
CA SER A 121 4.38 -14.40 1.77
C SER A 121 3.78 -15.69 1.23
N TYR A 122 3.76 -15.85 -0.09
CA TYR A 122 3.42 -17.12 -0.72
C TYR A 122 4.62 -18.07 -0.64
N VAL A 123 4.45 -19.23 0.01
CA VAL A 123 5.53 -20.21 0.21
C VAL A 123 6.05 -20.73 -1.13
N LYS A 124 5.13 -21.02 -2.07
CA LYS A 124 5.45 -21.63 -3.37
C LYS A 124 6.29 -20.71 -4.28
N THR A 125 5.97 -19.41 -4.30
CA THR A 125 6.62 -18.43 -5.20
C THR A 125 7.68 -17.60 -4.51
N GLY A 126 7.67 -17.53 -3.18
CA GLY A 126 8.51 -16.63 -2.40
C GLY A 126 8.12 -15.15 -2.49
N LEU A 127 7.04 -14.83 -3.23
CA LEU A 127 6.54 -13.47 -3.34
C LEU A 127 6.00 -12.99 -1.99
N LYS A 128 6.25 -11.74 -1.69
CA LYS A 128 5.63 -11.02 -0.58
C LYS A 128 4.48 -10.18 -1.11
N PHE A 129 3.46 -10.04 -0.28
CA PHE A 129 2.30 -9.25 -0.64
C PHE A 129 1.81 -8.36 0.51
N ILE A 130 1.06 -7.34 0.13
CA ILE A 130 0.18 -6.55 0.97
C ILE A 130 -1.11 -6.30 0.19
N HIS A 131 -2.25 -6.69 0.76
CA HIS A 131 -3.58 -6.47 0.19
C HIS A 131 -4.36 -5.53 1.10
N LEU A 132 -4.91 -4.49 0.54
CA LEU A 132 -5.94 -3.68 1.16
C LEU A 132 -7.28 -4.18 0.67
N VAL A 133 -8.14 -4.61 1.59
CA VAL A 133 -9.42 -5.25 1.29
C VAL A 133 -10.55 -4.45 1.92
N TYR A 134 -11.51 -4.06 1.10
CA TYR A 134 -12.74 -3.42 1.52
C TYR A 134 -13.91 -4.37 1.23
N PHE A 135 -14.80 -4.51 2.19
CA PHE A 135 -16.02 -5.33 2.07
C PHE A 135 -17.23 -4.41 2.13
N ASP A 136 -18.14 -4.57 1.19
CA ASP A 136 -19.51 -4.05 1.30
C ASP A 136 -20.52 -5.23 1.30
N ASP A 137 -21.81 -4.93 1.30
CA ASP A 137 -22.86 -5.95 1.41
C ASP A 137 -22.87 -6.93 0.23
N LYS A 138 -22.29 -6.55 -0.91
CA LYS A 138 -22.36 -7.32 -2.16
C LYS A 138 -21.03 -7.81 -2.64
N ASN A 139 -19.95 -7.06 -2.35
CA ASN A 139 -18.67 -7.29 -2.99
C ASN A 139 -17.50 -7.21 -2.01
N THR A 140 -16.47 -7.96 -2.34
CA THR A 140 -15.11 -7.85 -1.79
C THR A 140 -14.23 -7.16 -2.82
N TYR A 141 -13.61 -6.03 -2.44
CA TYR A 141 -12.70 -5.25 -3.27
C TYR A 141 -11.28 -5.43 -2.74
N VAL A 142 -10.37 -5.80 -3.60
CA VAL A 142 -8.95 -5.99 -3.25
C VAL A 142 -8.09 -5.08 -4.09
N TYR A 143 -7.31 -4.22 -3.45
CA TYR A 143 -6.22 -3.50 -4.06
C TYR A 143 -4.92 -3.96 -3.43
N GLY A 144 -4.06 -4.64 -4.21
CA GLY A 144 -2.91 -5.37 -3.70
C GLY A 144 -1.60 -5.05 -4.39
N TYR A 145 -0.51 -5.26 -3.67
CA TYR A 145 0.86 -5.17 -4.19
C TYR A 145 1.63 -6.44 -3.86
N GLU A 146 2.27 -6.98 -4.89
CA GLU A 146 3.09 -8.18 -4.81
C GLU A 146 4.46 -7.96 -5.47
N ALA A 147 5.51 -8.48 -4.86
CA ALA A 147 6.86 -8.45 -5.41
C ALA A 147 7.76 -9.49 -4.74
N ASN A 148 8.93 -9.73 -5.36
CA ASN A 148 9.98 -10.48 -4.69
C ASN A 148 10.42 -9.78 -3.38
N ARG A 149 11.09 -10.51 -2.50
CA ARG A 149 11.46 -10.03 -1.16
C ARG A 149 12.26 -8.71 -1.18
N LYS A 150 13.17 -8.54 -2.16
CA LYS A 150 14.04 -7.37 -2.26
C LYS A 150 13.24 -6.13 -2.64
N ASP A 151 12.47 -6.23 -3.72
CA ASP A 151 11.68 -5.11 -4.24
C ASP A 151 10.54 -4.74 -3.30
N PHE A 152 9.89 -5.74 -2.70
CA PHE A 152 8.87 -5.52 -1.68
C PHE A 152 9.40 -4.68 -0.51
N ARG A 153 10.56 -5.04 0.05
CA ARG A 153 11.16 -4.28 1.17
C ARG A 153 11.54 -2.86 0.77
N LYS A 154 12.08 -2.69 -0.44
CA LYS A 154 12.51 -1.40 -0.97
C LYS A 154 11.33 -0.46 -1.19
N ASN A 155 10.23 -0.97 -1.72
CA ASN A 155 9.13 -0.15 -2.23
C ASN A 155 7.90 -0.11 -1.30
N LEU A 156 7.84 -0.93 -0.25
CA LEU A 156 6.65 -1.08 0.60
C LEU A 156 6.08 0.25 1.10
N LYS A 157 6.93 1.15 1.60
CA LYS A 157 6.49 2.48 2.08
C LYS A 157 5.79 3.28 0.98
N LYS A 158 6.37 3.30 -0.22
CA LYS A 158 5.80 3.97 -1.40
C LYS A 158 4.46 3.32 -1.78
N MET A 159 4.40 1.98 -1.82
CA MET A 159 3.21 1.27 -2.24
C MET A 159 2.04 1.42 -1.27
N ILE A 160 2.29 1.48 0.04
CA ILE A 160 1.25 1.75 1.04
C ILE A 160 0.51 3.06 0.73
N VAL A 161 1.23 4.14 0.36
CA VAL A 161 0.62 5.42 0.00
C VAL A 161 -0.36 5.28 -1.18
N TYR A 162 -0.03 4.45 -2.17
CA TYR A 162 -0.93 4.18 -3.30
C TYR A 162 -2.10 3.29 -2.90
N LEU A 163 -1.88 2.25 -2.10
CA LEU A 163 -2.96 1.40 -1.59
C LEU A 163 -3.97 2.20 -0.75
N GLU A 164 -3.48 3.08 0.11
CA GLU A 164 -4.31 3.94 0.97
C GLU A 164 -5.07 5.02 0.19
N SER A 165 -4.72 5.27 -1.09
CA SER A 165 -5.47 6.15 -1.97
C SER A 165 -6.79 5.55 -2.47
N PHE A 166 -7.07 4.30 -2.14
CA PHE A 166 -8.32 3.62 -2.51
C PHE A 166 -9.54 4.34 -1.94
N THR A 167 -10.50 4.61 -2.81
CA THR A 167 -11.77 5.20 -2.45
C THR A 167 -12.93 4.43 -3.06
N LYS A 168 -14.05 4.41 -2.35
CA LYS A 168 -15.33 3.87 -2.81
C LYS A 168 -16.40 4.89 -2.48
N SER A 169 -17.01 5.47 -3.51
CA SER A 169 -18.18 6.32 -3.29
C SER A 169 -19.37 5.46 -2.91
N SER A 170 -20.10 5.89 -1.90
CA SER A 170 -21.41 5.34 -1.63
C SER A 170 -22.26 5.59 -2.87
N GLY A 171 -22.76 4.55 -3.51
CA GLY A 171 -23.72 4.71 -4.60
C GLY A 171 -24.93 5.50 -4.09
N LEU A 172 -25.31 6.53 -4.83
CA LEU A 172 -26.57 7.25 -4.63
C LEU A 172 -27.74 6.33 -4.93
#